data_a0872c863e26d67c29671d4b1f832231
#
_entry.id   a0872c863e26d67c29671d4b1f832231
#
_cell.length_a   1.000
_cell.length_b   1.000
_cell.length_c   1.000
_cell.angle_alpha   90.00
_cell.angle_beta   90.00
_cell.angle_gamma   90.00
#
_symmetry.space_group_name_H-M   'P 1'
#
loop_
_entity.id
_entity.type
_entity.pdbx_description
1 polymer ?
#
loop_
_entity_poly.entity_id
_entity_poly.type
_entity_poly.pdbx_seq_one_letter_code
_entity_poly.pdbx_strand_id
1 'polypeptide(L)'
;CIRDSYTSVWDQAKAAVKDLYGGAMGVFIPAVSLASKVKFGYSFREASALNQIRRCKIPVLFIHGEADALVPCAMVYRLYEAANCDKQLLTVPGAGHCLSASVAPKLYWSAVRSFIERYIDR
;
A
#
# COMPACT_ATOMS: atom_id res chain seq x y z
N CYS A 1 -4.78 -0.65 -10.84
CA CYS A 1 -3.42 -0.34 -10.38
C CYS A 1 -3.47 0.15 -8.93
N ILE A 2 -2.60 -0.39 -8.09
CA ILE A 2 -2.41 0.03 -6.68
C ILE A 2 -1.02 0.66 -6.57
N ARG A 3 -0.97 1.92 -6.13
CA ARG A 3 0.27 2.68 -6.00
C ARG A 3 0.46 3.15 -4.56
N ASP A 4 1.66 2.93 -4.03
CA ASP A 4 2.14 3.41 -2.72
C ASP A 4 1.13 3.17 -1.57
N SER A 5 0.50 1.98 -1.58
CA SER A 5 -0.55 1.63 -0.63
C SER A 5 0.02 0.93 0.61
N TYR A 6 -0.52 1.28 1.76
CA TYR A 6 -0.25 0.62 3.04
C TYR A 6 -1.08 -0.67 3.20
N THR A 7 -0.63 -1.57 4.07
CA THR A 7 -1.31 -2.85 4.35
C THR A 7 -2.60 -2.67 5.15
N SER A 8 -2.58 -1.78 6.14
CA SER A 8 -3.74 -1.40 6.95
C SER A 8 -3.50 -0.05 7.62
N VAL A 9 -4.57 0.64 8.01
CA VAL A 9 -4.48 1.87 8.83
C VAL A 9 -3.75 1.58 10.15
N TRP A 10 -3.92 0.38 10.70
CA TRP A 10 -3.22 -0.05 11.91
C TRP A 10 -1.69 -0.12 11.71
N ASP A 11 -1.24 -0.76 10.63
CA ASP A 11 0.20 -0.90 10.35
C ASP A 11 0.82 0.46 10.01
N GLN A 12 0.11 1.31 9.27
CA GLN A 12 0.56 2.66 8.95
C GLN A 12 0.63 3.55 10.19
N ALA A 13 -0.36 3.49 11.08
CA ALA A 13 -0.32 4.23 12.34
C ALA A 13 0.87 3.82 13.22
N LYS A 14 1.18 2.52 13.29
CA LYS A 14 2.36 2.02 14.01
C LYS A 14 3.67 2.53 13.40
N ALA A 15 3.79 2.50 12.08
CA ALA A 15 4.99 3.00 11.39
C ALA A 15 5.19 4.50 11.67
N ALA A 16 4.15 5.31 11.46
CA ALA A 16 4.19 6.75 11.69
C ALA A 16 4.53 7.11 13.16
N VAL A 17 3.92 6.43 14.13
CA VAL A 17 4.19 6.68 15.56
C VAL A 17 5.61 6.27 15.92
N LYS A 18 6.13 5.18 15.37
CA LYS A 18 7.51 4.74 15.59
C LYS A 18 8.50 5.78 15.07
N ASP A 19 8.26 6.32 13.87
CA ASP A 19 9.16 7.28 13.22
C ASP A 19 9.13 8.64 13.91
N LEU A 20 7.94 9.11 14.34
CA LEU A 20 7.79 10.43 14.95
C LEU A 20 8.12 10.48 16.45
N TYR A 21 7.85 9.41 17.18
CA TYR A 21 7.90 9.38 18.64
C TYR A 21 8.67 8.22 19.24
N GLY A 22 9.47 7.50 18.44
CA GLY A 22 10.26 6.37 18.89
C GLY A 22 9.45 5.14 19.36
N GLY A 23 8.17 5.07 19.02
CA GLY A 23 7.31 3.92 19.33
C GLY A 23 6.61 3.96 20.69
N ALA A 24 7.03 4.82 21.65
CA ALA A 24 6.44 4.90 23.00
C ALA A 24 4.93 5.25 22.96
N MET A 25 4.52 6.11 22.03
CA MET A 25 3.13 6.51 21.84
C MET A 25 2.25 5.44 21.18
N GLY A 26 2.83 4.34 20.75
CA GLY A 26 2.10 3.21 20.13
C GLY A 26 1.04 2.59 21.02
N VAL A 27 1.18 2.72 22.34
CA VAL A 27 0.20 2.25 23.33
C VAL A 27 -1.17 2.93 23.21
N PHE A 28 -1.23 4.12 22.60
CA PHE A 28 -2.48 4.86 22.40
C PHE A 28 -3.23 4.47 21.10
N ILE A 29 -2.59 3.76 20.17
CA ILE A 29 -3.21 3.35 18.89
C ILE A 29 -4.50 2.53 19.12
N PRO A 30 -4.57 1.58 20.07
CA PRO A 30 -5.81 0.87 20.37
C PRO A 30 -6.95 1.77 20.81
N ALA A 31 -6.67 2.78 21.65
CA ALA A 31 -7.68 3.72 22.13
C ALA A 31 -8.22 4.59 20.98
N VAL A 32 -7.34 5.13 20.14
CA VAL A 32 -7.72 5.90 18.95
C VAL A 32 -8.50 5.05 17.95
N SER A 33 -8.10 3.80 17.75
CA SER A 33 -8.82 2.86 16.89
C SER A 33 -10.22 2.52 17.41
N LEU A 34 -10.38 2.40 18.74
CA LEU A 34 -11.68 2.20 19.36
C LEU A 34 -12.56 3.45 19.21
N ALA A 35 -12.01 4.64 19.44
CA ALA A 35 -12.72 5.89 19.21
C ALA A 35 -13.19 6.05 17.76
N SER A 36 -12.35 5.64 16.78
CA SER A 36 -12.71 5.57 15.36
C SER A 36 -13.88 4.62 15.13
N LYS A 37 -13.88 3.44 15.76
CA LYS A 37 -14.98 2.48 15.66
C LYS A 37 -16.30 3.06 16.17
N VAL A 38 -16.28 3.75 17.32
CA VAL A 38 -17.46 4.38 17.90
C VAL A 38 -17.97 5.53 17.03
N LYS A 39 -17.06 6.39 16.54
CA LYS A 39 -17.44 7.62 15.82
C LYS A 39 -17.76 7.38 14.35
N PHE A 40 -17.02 6.50 13.67
CA PHE A 40 -17.07 6.31 12.21
C PHE A 40 -17.53 4.92 11.78
N GLY A 41 -17.77 4.01 12.73
CA GLY A 41 -18.26 2.66 12.44
C GLY A 41 -17.19 1.63 12.03
N TYR A 42 -15.89 2.01 11.96
CA TYR A 42 -14.80 1.08 11.62
C TYR A 42 -13.57 1.30 12.50
N SER A 43 -12.87 0.22 12.80
CA SER A 43 -11.58 0.24 13.49
C SER A 43 -10.41 0.28 12.49
N PHE A 44 -9.22 0.69 12.97
CA PHE A 44 -8.01 0.70 12.13
C PHE A 44 -7.62 -0.69 11.61
N ARG A 45 -8.01 -1.78 12.30
CA ARG A 45 -7.79 -3.16 11.83
C ARG A 45 -8.74 -3.56 10.73
N GLU A 46 -9.98 -3.08 10.76
CA GLU A 46 -10.97 -3.33 9.70
C GLU A 46 -10.65 -2.57 8.42
N ALA A 47 -10.06 -1.37 8.52
CA ALA A 47 -9.56 -0.58 7.40
C ALA A 47 -8.23 -1.17 6.89
N SER A 48 -8.31 -2.32 6.22
CA SER A 48 -7.16 -3.11 5.78
C SER A 48 -7.21 -3.39 4.28
N ALA A 49 -6.27 -2.78 3.54
CA ALA A 49 -6.05 -3.09 2.13
C ALA A 49 -5.62 -4.57 1.95
N LEU A 50 -4.90 -5.12 2.93
CA LEU A 50 -4.50 -6.53 2.94
C LEU A 50 -5.70 -7.48 2.91
N ASN A 51 -6.74 -7.18 3.68
CA ASN A 51 -7.97 -7.99 3.69
C ASN A 51 -8.78 -7.83 2.40
N GLN A 52 -8.77 -6.65 1.80
CA GLN A 52 -9.44 -6.38 0.54
C GLN A 52 -8.75 -7.12 -0.62
N ILE A 53 -7.43 -7.04 -0.71
CA ILE A 53 -6.65 -7.63 -1.81
C ILE A 53 -6.74 -9.16 -1.84
N ARG A 54 -6.89 -9.81 -0.70
CA ARG A 54 -7.11 -11.27 -0.63
C ARG A 54 -8.39 -11.73 -1.33
N ARG A 55 -9.39 -10.86 -1.41
CA ARG A 55 -10.69 -11.12 -2.05
C ARG A 55 -10.73 -10.66 -3.50
N CYS A 56 -9.71 -9.93 -3.94
CA CYS A 56 -9.62 -9.41 -5.30
C CYS A 56 -9.53 -10.57 -6.31
N LYS A 57 -10.31 -10.49 -7.38
CA LYS A 57 -10.34 -11.48 -8.48
C LYS A 57 -9.94 -10.88 -9.83
N ILE A 58 -9.80 -9.56 -9.89
CA ILE A 58 -9.35 -8.86 -11.10
C ILE A 58 -7.82 -8.73 -11.08
N PRO A 59 -7.17 -8.65 -12.26
CA PRO A 59 -5.74 -8.42 -12.33
C PRO A 59 -5.30 -7.13 -11.65
N VAL A 60 -4.18 -7.16 -10.94
CA VAL A 60 -3.66 -6.01 -10.18
C VAL A 60 -2.19 -5.74 -10.51
N LEU A 61 -1.90 -4.49 -10.88
CA LEU A 61 -0.55 -3.96 -10.96
C LEU A 61 -0.24 -3.18 -9.68
N PHE A 62 0.80 -3.62 -8.95
CA PHE A 62 1.35 -2.92 -7.79
C PHE A 62 2.54 -2.08 -8.23
N ILE A 63 2.59 -0.81 -7.81
CA ILE A 63 3.73 0.08 -8.05
C ILE A 63 4.12 0.74 -6.74
N HIS A 64 5.43 0.75 -6.40
CA HIS A 64 5.92 1.35 -5.16
C HIS A 64 7.30 1.97 -5.32
N GLY A 65 7.51 3.12 -4.67
CA GLY A 65 8.82 3.75 -4.60
C GLY A 65 9.68 3.12 -3.49
N GLU A 66 10.90 2.69 -3.81
CA GLU A 66 11.77 2.03 -2.82
C GLU A 66 12.27 2.97 -1.72
N ALA A 67 12.35 4.28 -2.01
CA ALA A 67 12.72 5.32 -1.05
C ALA A 67 11.51 5.99 -0.38
N ASP A 68 10.35 5.33 -0.38
CA ASP A 68 9.14 5.85 0.27
C ASP A 68 9.30 5.82 1.80
N ALA A 69 9.51 7.01 2.38
CA ALA A 69 9.65 7.19 3.82
C ALA A 69 8.29 7.24 4.55
N LEU A 70 7.19 7.47 3.83
CA LEU A 70 5.86 7.56 4.42
C LEU A 70 5.20 6.18 4.53
N VAL A 71 5.28 5.39 3.47
CA VAL A 71 4.75 4.02 3.40
C VAL A 71 5.90 3.06 3.11
N PRO A 72 6.40 2.32 4.09
CA PRO A 72 7.54 1.43 3.91
C PRO A 72 7.33 0.44 2.76
N CYS A 73 8.33 0.29 1.89
CA CYS A 73 8.27 -0.58 0.71
C CYS A 73 7.93 -2.05 1.06
N ALA A 74 8.28 -2.51 2.26
CA ALA A 74 7.88 -3.83 2.77
C ALA A 74 6.36 -4.07 2.76
N MET A 75 5.54 -3.00 2.81
CA MET A 75 4.09 -3.14 2.78
C MET A 75 3.57 -3.57 1.41
N VAL A 76 4.17 -3.12 0.31
CA VAL A 76 3.73 -3.53 -1.03
C VAL A 76 4.02 -5.01 -1.28
N TYR A 77 5.13 -5.54 -0.78
CA TYR A 77 5.42 -6.98 -0.88
C TYR A 77 4.37 -7.82 -0.17
N ARG A 78 3.95 -7.42 1.04
CA ARG A 78 2.89 -8.10 1.78
C ARG A 78 1.54 -8.07 1.04
N LEU A 79 1.20 -6.94 0.40
CA LEU A 79 0.00 -6.82 -0.43
C LEU A 79 0.11 -7.71 -1.67
N TYR A 80 1.25 -7.70 -2.33
CA TYR A 80 1.51 -8.52 -3.50
C TYR A 80 1.38 -10.01 -3.18
N GLU A 81 2.02 -10.49 -2.11
CA GLU A 81 1.92 -11.88 -1.67
C GLU A 81 0.49 -12.30 -1.34
N ALA A 82 -0.27 -11.42 -0.67
CA ALA A 82 -1.64 -11.69 -0.25
C ALA A 82 -2.67 -11.69 -1.39
N ALA A 83 -2.36 -11.10 -2.54
CA ALA A 83 -3.26 -11.04 -3.68
C ALA A 83 -3.45 -12.42 -4.32
N ASN A 84 -4.71 -12.88 -4.41
CA ASN A 84 -5.13 -14.16 -5.01
C ASN A 84 -5.69 -13.97 -6.42
N CYS A 85 -5.01 -13.17 -7.24
CA CYS A 85 -5.39 -12.84 -8.62
C CYS A 85 -4.12 -12.72 -9.47
N ASP A 86 -4.29 -12.58 -10.78
CA ASP A 86 -3.18 -12.22 -11.67
C ASP A 86 -2.57 -10.90 -11.19
N LYS A 87 -1.26 -10.87 -11.05
CA LYS A 87 -0.59 -9.74 -10.41
C LYS A 87 0.78 -9.46 -10.99
N GLN A 88 1.15 -8.19 -10.99
CA GLN A 88 2.48 -7.72 -11.34
C GLN A 88 2.95 -6.69 -10.33
N LEU A 89 4.25 -6.65 -10.05
CA LEU A 89 4.88 -5.69 -9.14
C LEU A 89 5.97 -4.92 -9.89
N LEU A 90 5.95 -3.60 -9.72
CA LEU A 90 7.03 -2.69 -10.10
C LEU A 90 7.49 -1.92 -8.87
N THR A 91 8.75 -2.08 -8.48
CA THR A 91 9.40 -1.17 -7.54
C THR A 91 10.29 -0.20 -8.29
N VAL A 92 10.34 1.05 -7.84
CA VAL A 92 11.10 2.12 -8.51
C VAL A 92 12.21 2.61 -7.57
N PRO A 93 13.48 2.29 -7.86
CA PRO A 93 14.61 2.73 -7.05
C PRO A 93 14.67 4.25 -6.93
N GLY A 94 14.96 4.75 -5.72
CA GLY A 94 15.09 6.17 -5.44
C GLY A 94 13.79 6.99 -5.45
N ALA A 95 12.65 6.38 -5.79
CA ALA A 95 11.36 7.08 -5.77
C ALA A 95 10.81 7.12 -4.34
N GLY A 96 10.45 8.32 -3.89
CA GLY A 96 9.69 8.54 -2.66
C GLY A 96 8.19 8.33 -2.88
N HIS A 97 7.40 8.67 -1.84
CA HIS A 97 5.94 8.53 -1.87
C HIS A 97 5.31 9.29 -3.04
N CYS A 98 4.51 8.60 -3.84
CA CYS A 98 3.83 9.10 -5.04
C CYS A 98 4.76 9.62 -6.17
N LEU A 99 6.07 9.40 -6.09
CA LEU A 99 7.03 9.94 -7.05
C LEU A 99 7.48 8.94 -8.14
N SER A 100 7.02 7.70 -8.12
CA SER A 100 7.45 6.66 -9.08
C SER A 100 7.31 7.07 -10.55
N ALA A 101 6.22 7.75 -10.91
CA ALA A 101 6.00 8.23 -12.28
C ALA A 101 6.91 9.40 -12.67
N SER A 102 7.33 10.22 -11.69
CA SER A 102 8.21 11.38 -11.93
C SER A 102 9.69 10.97 -11.99
N VAL A 103 10.10 10.03 -11.14
CA VAL A 103 11.49 9.55 -11.06
C VAL A 103 11.84 8.66 -12.25
N ALA A 104 10.95 7.75 -12.63
CA ALA A 104 11.17 6.81 -13.73
C ALA A 104 9.99 6.76 -14.71
N PRO A 105 9.68 7.85 -15.44
CA PRO A 105 8.47 7.95 -16.26
C PRO A 105 8.40 6.88 -17.34
N LYS A 106 9.50 6.57 -18.02
CA LYS A 106 9.53 5.54 -19.06
C LYS A 106 9.21 4.16 -18.51
N LEU A 107 9.84 3.79 -17.39
CA LEU A 107 9.63 2.51 -16.72
C LEU A 107 8.20 2.39 -16.21
N TYR A 108 7.72 3.43 -15.53
CA TYR A 108 6.35 3.50 -14.99
C TYR A 108 5.29 3.30 -16.08
N TRP A 109 5.34 4.13 -17.12
CA TRP A 109 4.32 4.10 -18.18
C TRP A 109 4.44 2.86 -19.10
N SER A 110 5.64 2.32 -19.28
CA SER A 110 5.83 1.04 -19.98
C SER A 110 5.14 -0.09 -19.21
N ALA A 111 5.35 -0.19 -17.90
CA ALA A 111 4.72 -1.22 -17.07
C ALA A 111 3.19 -1.09 -17.04
N VAL A 112 2.68 0.13 -16.91
CA VAL A 112 1.23 0.39 -16.93
C VAL A 112 0.63 0.01 -18.28
N ARG A 113 1.26 0.40 -19.40
CA ARG A 113 0.78 0.08 -20.75
C ARG A 113 0.78 -1.42 -21.00
N SER A 114 1.89 -2.10 -20.76
CA SER A 114 1.99 -3.56 -20.96
C SER A 114 0.99 -4.32 -20.09
N PHE A 115 0.73 -3.84 -18.87
CA PHE A 115 -0.28 -4.45 -18.02
C PHE A 115 -1.69 -4.25 -18.58
N ILE A 116 -2.02 -3.06 -19.08
CA ILE A 116 -3.33 -2.76 -19.69
C ILE A 116 -3.52 -3.62 -20.94
N GLU A 117 -2.56 -3.62 -21.86
CA GLU A 117 -2.60 -4.41 -23.11
C GLU A 117 -2.85 -5.90 -22.84
N ARG A 118 -2.23 -6.45 -21.80
CA ARG A 118 -2.41 -7.87 -21.42
C ARG A 118 -3.84 -8.24 -21.07
N TYR A 119 -4.64 -7.30 -20.51
CA TYR A 119 -5.94 -7.63 -19.91
C TYR A 119 -7.14 -6.90 -20.54
N ILE A 120 -6.93 -5.83 -21.32
CA ILE A 120 -8.01 -5.04 -21.93
C ILE A 120 -8.20 -5.37 -23.41
N ASP A 121 -7.14 -5.75 -24.12
CA ASP A 121 -7.21 -6.14 -25.55
C ASP A 121 -7.64 -7.60 -25.80
N ARG A 122 -8.42 -8.14 -24.87
CA ARG A 122 -9.00 -9.50 -25.00
C ARG A 122 -10.50 -9.45 -25.13
#